data_615d4b6a76f0637c1ea91a24c14ee191
#
_entry.id   615d4b6a76f0637c1ea91a24c14ee191
#
_cell.length_a   1.000
_cell.length_b   1.000
_cell.length_c   1.000
_cell.angle_alpha   90.00
_cell.angle_beta   90.00
_cell.angle_gamma   90.00
#
_symmetry.space_group_name_H-M   'P 1'
#
loop_
_entity.id
_entity.type
_entity.pdbx_description
1 polymer ?
#
loop_
_entity_poly.entity_id
_entity_poly.type
_entity_poly.pdbx_seq_one_letter_code
_entity_poly.pdbx_strand_id
1 'polypeptide(L)'
;MSDLGNKKIFAKNLNHYMEINNKNRQQISKDLKVPYTTVTSWCKGEFYPRINRIQQLADYFSINKSDLVEEHTFNNEIKQIPLLGKIAAGYPTTMFTDVIDYIDIPADMARGNKELFALKTKGKSMEPNFIEGDILIFEKTEDCENGQFCAVAVNGDDATFKKVTKTDAGIMLQPLNPDFETKFYTNEQIASLPVTIIGVLKQIRRNF
;
A
#
# COMPACT_ATOMS: atom_id res chain seq x y z
N MET A 1 8.67 -35.53 -16.29
CA MET A 1 8.56 -35.34 -14.83
C MET A 1 8.06 -33.93 -14.62
N SER A 2 6.81 -33.78 -14.22
CA SER A 2 6.25 -32.47 -13.90
C SER A 2 6.97 -31.93 -12.67
N ASP A 3 7.74 -30.87 -12.86
CA ASP A 3 8.42 -30.13 -11.79
C ASP A 3 7.32 -29.44 -10.96
N LEU A 4 6.75 -30.17 -10.02
CA LEU A 4 5.71 -29.69 -9.10
C LEU A 4 6.32 -28.60 -8.21
N GLY A 5 6.22 -27.37 -8.67
CA GLY A 5 6.71 -26.17 -8.00
C GLY A 5 8.13 -25.80 -8.41
N ASN A 6 8.25 -24.96 -9.44
CA ASN A 6 9.55 -24.42 -9.83
C ASN A 6 10.08 -23.50 -8.72
N LYS A 7 10.95 -24.06 -7.86
CA LYS A 7 11.56 -23.35 -6.72
C LYS A 7 12.26 -22.07 -7.14
N LYS A 8 12.84 -22.05 -8.33
CA LYS A 8 13.58 -20.89 -8.87
C LYS A 8 12.61 -19.77 -9.28
N ILE A 9 11.49 -20.15 -9.92
CA ILE A 9 10.41 -19.19 -10.28
C ILE A 9 9.84 -18.60 -9.00
N PHE A 10 9.46 -19.44 -8.04
CA PHE A 10 8.94 -18.97 -6.76
C PHE A 10 9.93 -18.03 -6.04
N ALA A 11 11.21 -18.41 -5.95
CA ALA A 11 12.25 -17.58 -5.33
C ALA A 11 12.42 -16.23 -6.03
N LYS A 12 12.44 -16.24 -7.37
CA LYS A 12 12.51 -15.02 -8.19
C LYS A 12 11.33 -14.10 -7.89
N ASN A 13 10.12 -14.65 -7.91
CA ASN A 13 8.90 -13.89 -7.69
C ASN A 13 8.83 -13.37 -6.24
N LEU A 14 9.14 -14.21 -5.26
CA LEU A 14 9.17 -13.80 -3.85
C LEU A 14 10.15 -12.64 -3.60
N ASN A 15 11.39 -12.75 -4.11
CA ASN A 15 12.37 -11.67 -3.95
C ASN A 15 11.91 -10.39 -4.63
N HIS A 16 11.29 -10.47 -5.80
CA HIS A 16 10.73 -9.32 -6.51
C HIS A 16 9.62 -8.64 -5.67
N TYR A 17 8.65 -9.39 -5.14
CA TYR A 17 7.60 -8.81 -4.31
C TYR A 17 8.10 -8.28 -2.96
N MET A 18 9.17 -8.84 -2.42
CA MET A 18 9.87 -8.28 -1.26
C MET A 18 10.48 -6.92 -1.57
N GLU A 19 11.14 -6.80 -2.71
CA GLU A 19 11.81 -5.57 -3.15
C GLU A 19 10.80 -4.44 -3.39
N ILE A 20 9.77 -4.66 -4.22
CA ILE A 20 8.78 -3.62 -4.53
C ILE A 20 7.93 -3.19 -3.32
N ASN A 21 7.80 -4.04 -2.30
CA ASN A 21 7.12 -3.73 -1.05
C ASN A 21 8.06 -3.28 0.07
N ASN A 22 9.37 -3.07 -0.21
CA ASN A 22 10.39 -2.71 0.78
C ASN A 22 10.39 -3.63 2.01
N LYS A 23 10.17 -4.93 1.82
CA LYS A 23 10.15 -5.94 2.86
C LYS A 23 11.43 -6.77 2.85
N ASN A 24 12.00 -6.97 4.03
CA ASN A 24 13.15 -7.85 4.18
C ASN A 24 12.74 -9.21 4.80
N ARG A 25 13.66 -10.17 4.79
CA ARG A 25 13.42 -11.53 5.30
C ARG A 25 13.07 -11.56 6.78
N GLN A 26 13.63 -10.64 7.58
CA GLN A 26 13.34 -10.55 9.02
C GLN A 26 11.91 -10.09 9.27
N GLN A 27 11.44 -9.10 8.51
CA GLN A 27 10.06 -8.62 8.59
C GLN A 27 9.07 -9.73 8.22
N ILE A 28 9.27 -10.41 7.09
CA ILE A 28 8.40 -11.54 6.69
C ILE A 28 8.40 -12.65 7.74
N SER A 29 9.57 -13.01 8.27
CA SER A 29 9.70 -14.00 9.33
C SER A 29 8.86 -13.64 10.56
N LYS A 30 8.93 -12.39 10.98
CA LYS A 30 8.20 -11.85 12.14
C LYS A 30 6.69 -11.80 11.86
N ASP A 31 6.31 -11.19 10.74
CA ASP A 31 4.91 -10.89 10.42
C ASP A 31 4.10 -12.18 10.15
N LEU A 32 4.70 -13.15 9.45
CA LEU A 32 4.05 -14.43 9.14
C LEU A 32 4.33 -15.55 10.15
N LYS A 33 5.09 -15.25 11.21
CA LYS A 33 5.51 -16.22 12.24
C LYS A 33 6.14 -17.49 11.61
N VAL A 34 7.08 -17.25 10.69
CA VAL A 34 7.83 -18.30 9.98
C VAL A 34 9.31 -18.17 10.36
N PRO A 35 10.04 -19.27 10.65
CA PRO A 35 11.46 -19.20 10.95
C PRO A 35 12.25 -18.46 9.86
N TYR A 36 13.17 -17.58 10.25
CA TYR A 36 14.01 -16.81 9.34
C TYR A 36 14.78 -17.68 8.33
N THR A 37 15.27 -18.84 8.79
CA THR A 37 15.94 -19.83 7.95
C THR A 37 15.04 -20.35 6.84
N THR A 38 13.76 -20.58 7.15
CA THR A 38 12.75 -21.03 6.17
C THR A 38 12.50 -19.96 5.11
N VAL A 39 12.31 -18.69 5.51
CA VAL A 39 12.15 -17.58 4.56
C VAL A 39 13.40 -17.46 3.69
N THR A 40 14.59 -17.58 4.29
CA THR A 40 15.87 -17.53 3.57
C THR A 40 15.97 -18.65 2.53
N SER A 41 15.58 -19.87 2.87
CA SER A 41 15.61 -21.01 1.95
C SER A 41 14.58 -20.85 0.81
N TRP A 42 13.43 -20.22 1.07
CA TRP A 42 12.49 -19.85 0.03
C TRP A 42 13.07 -18.82 -0.95
N CYS A 43 13.69 -17.77 -0.43
CA CYS A 43 14.33 -16.73 -1.26
C CYS A 43 15.51 -17.24 -2.08
N LYS A 44 16.19 -18.28 -1.62
CA LYS A 44 17.29 -18.93 -2.36
C LYS A 44 16.82 -20.00 -3.34
N GLY A 45 15.54 -20.39 -3.33
CA GLY A 45 15.00 -21.47 -4.14
C GLY A 45 15.47 -22.86 -3.71
N GLU A 46 15.88 -23.02 -2.46
CA GLU A 46 16.29 -24.32 -1.89
C GLU A 46 15.08 -25.19 -1.59
N PHE A 47 14.01 -24.59 -1.08
CA PHE A 47 12.76 -25.25 -0.73
C PHE A 47 11.56 -24.54 -1.35
N TYR A 48 10.52 -25.33 -1.68
CA TYR A 48 9.24 -24.83 -2.15
C TYR A 48 8.25 -24.82 -0.98
N PRO A 49 7.55 -23.72 -0.70
CA PRO A 49 6.59 -23.67 0.41
C PRO A 49 5.34 -24.51 0.12
N ARG A 50 4.67 -24.97 1.18
CA ARG A 50 3.36 -25.59 1.07
C ARG A 50 2.31 -24.57 0.64
N ILE A 51 1.21 -25.05 0.03
CA ILE A 51 0.17 -24.20 -0.55
C ILE A 51 -0.43 -23.17 0.43
N ASN A 52 -0.59 -23.54 1.70
CA ASN A 52 -1.06 -22.62 2.73
C ASN A 52 -0.07 -21.46 2.99
N ARG A 53 1.24 -21.70 2.87
CA ARG A 53 2.26 -20.65 3.01
C ARG A 53 2.31 -19.76 1.79
N ILE A 54 2.07 -20.31 0.60
CA ILE A 54 1.93 -19.53 -0.64
C ILE A 54 0.72 -18.60 -0.51
N GLN A 55 -0.41 -19.09 0.02
CA GLN A 55 -1.58 -18.27 0.28
C GLN A 55 -1.25 -17.12 1.25
N GLN A 56 -0.61 -17.42 2.39
CA GLN A 56 -0.23 -16.38 3.37
C GLN A 56 0.70 -15.32 2.80
N LEU A 57 1.64 -15.72 1.93
CA LEU A 57 2.52 -14.76 1.25
C LEU A 57 1.77 -13.93 0.22
N ALA A 58 0.84 -14.55 -0.53
CA ALA A 58 -0.01 -13.84 -1.49
C ALA A 58 -0.89 -12.79 -0.78
N ASP A 59 -1.54 -13.17 0.32
CA ASP A 59 -2.34 -12.28 1.14
C ASP A 59 -1.47 -11.14 1.74
N TYR A 60 -0.26 -11.48 2.22
CA TYR A 60 0.68 -10.52 2.80
C TYR A 60 1.12 -9.44 1.82
N PHE A 61 1.33 -9.80 0.55
CA PHE A 61 1.70 -8.88 -0.51
C PHE A 61 0.48 -8.32 -1.28
N SER A 62 -0.74 -8.73 -0.93
CA SER A 62 -1.99 -8.37 -1.65
C SER A 62 -1.93 -8.70 -3.15
N ILE A 63 -1.50 -9.91 -3.46
CA ILE A 63 -1.35 -10.46 -4.83
C ILE A 63 -2.06 -11.80 -4.95
N ASN A 64 -2.21 -12.32 -6.18
CA ASN A 64 -2.72 -13.67 -6.40
C ASN A 64 -1.63 -14.73 -6.17
N LYS A 65 -2.04 -15.97 -5.82
CA LYS A 65 -1.09 -17.10 -5.72
C LYS A 65 -0.33 -17.35 -7.02
N SER A 66 -0.98 -17.19 -8.16
CA SER A 66 -0.36 -17.28 -9.49
C SER A 66 0.85 -16.37 -9.62
N ASP A 67 0.78 -15.16 -9.05
CA ASP A 67 1.88 -14.20 -9.08
C ASP A 67 3.16 -14.68 -8.38
N LEU A 68 3.03 -15.63 -7.44
CA LEU A 68 4.17 -16.25 -6.77
C LEU A 68 4.68 -17.50 -7.47
N VAL A 69 3.82 -18.26 -8.18
CA VAL A 69 4.16 -19.62 -8.63
C VAL A 69 4.32 -19.77 -10.14
N GLU A 70 3.77 -18.85 -10.92
CA GLU A 70 3.88 -18.85 -12.38
C GLU A 70 5.12 -18.08 -12.84
N GLU A 71 5.60 -18.41 -14.04
CA GLU A 71 6.72 -17.70 -14.64
C GLU A 71 6.27 -16.30 -15.08
N HIS A 72 6.82 -15.28 -14.42
CA HIS A 72 6.63 -13.90 -14.81
C HIS A 72 7.91 -13.33 -15.40
N THR A 73 7.82 -12.79 -16.59
CA THR A 73 8.78 -11.80 -17.05
C THR A 73 8.47 -10.51 -16.27
N PHE A 74 9.21 -10.26 -15.21
CA PHE A 74 9.22 -8.94 -14.59
C PHE A 74 9.90 -8.01 -15.59
N ASN A 75 9.08 -7.44 -16.45
CA ASN A 75 9.56 -6.40 -17.32
C ASN A 75 9.90 -5.20 -16.43
N ASN A 76 11.07 -4.62 -16.64
CA ASN A 76 11.42 -3.31 -16.10
C ASN A 76 10.57 -2.21 -16.79
N GLU A 77 9.34 -2.52 -17.14
CA GLU A 77 8.42 -1.52 -17.67
C GLU A 77 8.13 -0.52 -16.57
N ILE A 78 8.36 0.73 -16.91
CA ILE A 78 8.05 1.86 -16.06
C ILE A 78 6.63 2.32 -16.44
N LYS A 79 5.78 2.48 -15.44
CA LYS A 79 4.48 3.11 -15.57
C LYS A 79 4.52 4.45 -14.84
N GLN A 80 3.94 5.46 -15.46
CA GLN A 80 3.80 6.77 -14.83
C GLN A 80 2.47 6.86 -14.10
N ILE A 81 2.51 7.36 -12.87
CA ILE A 81 1.33 7.70 -12.08
C ILE A 81 1.32 9.19 -11.78
N PRO A 82 0.14 9.83 -11.69
CA PRO A 82 0.06 11.25 -11.42
C PRO A 82 0.50 11.57 -9.98
N LEU A 83 1.33 12.60 -9.83
CA LEU A 83 1.56 13.30 -8.56
C LEU A 83 0.56 14.45 -8.47
N LEU A 84 -0.28 14.41 -7.46
CA LEU A 84 -1.36 15.38 -7.28
C LEU A 84 -0.92 16.47 -6.29
N GLY A 85 -1.23 17.72 -6.61
CA GLY A 85 -1.02 18.86 -5.73
C GLY A 85 -2.06 18.90 -4.62
N LYS A 86 -3.31 18.71 -4.99
CA LYS A 86 -4.47 18.66 -4.11
C LYS A 86 -5.47 17.63 -4.59
N ILE A 87 -6.22 17.07 -3.67
CA ILE A 87 -7.39 16.26 -3.98
C ILE A 87 -8.59 16.94 -3.31
N ALA A 88 -9.45 17.58 -4.10
CA ALA A 88 -10.71 18.09 -3.60
C ALA A 88 -11.72 16.96 -3.47
N ALA A 89 -12.32 16.81 -2.30
CA ALA A 89 -13.44 15.91 -2.12
C ALA A 89 -14.72 16.51 -2.73
N GLY A 90 -15.61 15.63 -3.22
CA GLY A 90 -16.90 16.03 -3.77
C GLY A 90 -17.00 15.97 -5.29
N TYR A 91 -15.91 15.75 -6.00
CA TYR A 91 -15.98 15.32 -7.40
C TYR A 91 -15.99 13.80 -7.50
N PRO A 92 -16.73 13.23 -8.46
CA PRO A 92 -16.57 11.81 -8.77
C PRO A 92 -15.10 11.55 -8.98
N THR A 93 -14.52 10.60 -8.24
CA THR A 93 -13.08 10.26 -8.23
C THR A 93 -12.54 9.79 -9.60
N THR A 94 -13.24 10.09 -10.67
CA THR A 94 -12.90 9.72 -12.06
C THR A 94 -11.90 10.66 -12.73
N MET A 95 -11.65 11.85 -12.15
CA MET A 95 -10.68 12.79 -12.72
C MET A 95 -9.80 13.39 -11.61
N PHE A 96 -8.52 13.04 -11.62
CA PHE A 96 -7.48 13.79 -10.92
C PHE A 96 -7.28 15.12 -11.65
N THR A 97 -7.85 16.19 -11.14
CA THR A 97 -7.87 17.50 -11.83
C THR A 97 -6.63 18.35 -11.57
N ASP A 98 -5.85 18.04 -10.54
CA ASP A 98 -4.68 18.81 -10.12
C ASP A 98 -3.39 17.99 -10.19
N VAL A 99 -3.05 17.53 -11.40
CA VAL A 99 -1.80 16.82 -11.66
C VAL A 99 -0.68 17.85 -11.79
N ILE A 100 0.29 17.80 -10.88
CA ILE A 100 1.44 18.71 -10.87
C ILE A 100 2.70 18.08 -11.48
N ASP A 101 2.78 16.74 -11.51
CA ASP A 101 3.90 15.97 -12.04
C ASP A 101 3.52 14.49 -12.23
N TYR A 102 4.42 13.68 -12.76
CA TYR A 102 4.28 12.23 -12.88
C TYR A 102 5.45 11.52 -12.18
N ILE A 103 5.14 10.39 -11.55
CA ILE A 103 6.12 9.56 -10.83
C ILE A 103 6.25 8.21 -11.54
N ASP A 104 7.48 7.85 -11.85
CA ASP A 104 7.80 6.55 -12.40
C ASP A 104 7.68 5.45 -11.35
N ILE A 105 6.93 4.42 -11.64
CA ILE A 105 6.79 3.23 -10.80
C ILE A 105 7.04 1.97 -11.63
N PRO A 106 7.49 0.85 -11.01
CA PRO A 106 7.47 -0.45 -11.65
C PRO A 106 6.03 -0.79 -12.09
N ALA A 107 5.85 -1.23 -13.33
CA ALA A 107 4.52 -1.56 -13.86
C ALA A 107 3.80 -2.62 -13.02
N ASP A 108 4.56 -3.48 -12.35
CA ASP A 108 4.04 -4.52 -11.46
C ASP A 108 3.26 -3.98 -10.25
N MET A 109 3.56 -2.77 -9.80
CA MET A 109 2.78 -2.12 -8.72
C MET A 109 1.34 -1.82 -9.14
N ALA A 110 1.10 -1.62 -10.45
CA ALA A 110 -0.21 -1.29 -11.01
C ALA A 110 -0.91 -2.51 -11.67
N ARG A 111 -0.48 -3.75 -11.36
CA ARG A 111 -1.13 -4.97 -11.87
C ARG A 111 -2.56 -5.11 -11.34
N GLY A 112 -3.41 -5.77 -12.11
CA GLY A 112 -4.80 -6.04 -11.75
C GLY A 112 -5.71 -4.82 -11.86
N ASN A 113 -5.45 -3.90 -12.81
CA ASN A 113 -6.20 -2.65 -13.01
C ASN A 113 -6.21 -1.72 -11.78
N LYS A 114 -5.19 -1.81 -10.92
CA LYS A 114 -5.04 -0.89 -9.79
C LYS A 114 -4.78 0.51 -10.30
N GLU A 115 -5.60 1.44 -9.89
CA GLU A 115 -5.40 2.86 -10.14
C GLU A 115 -4.54 3.43 -8.99
N LEU A 116 -3.35 3.93 -9.34
CA LEU A 116 -2.40 4.48 -8.39
C LEU A 116 -2.22 5.97 -8.62
N PHE A 117 -2.02 6.70 -7.53
CA PHE A 117 -1.67 8.11 -7.54
C PHE A 117 -0.66 8.43 -6.44
N ALA A 118 0.01 9.55 -6.54
CA ALA A 118 0.97 10.00 -5.54
C ALA A 118 0.56 11.35 -4.95
N LEU A 119 0.92 11.56 -3.67
CA LEU A 119 0.81 12.83 -2.97
C LEU A 119 2.14 13.15 -2.31
N LYS A 120 2.46 14.45 -2.23
CA LYS A 120 3.59 14.93 -1.43
C LYS A 120 3.10 15.30 -0.04
N THR A 121 3.78 14.78 1.00
CA THR A 121 3.43 15.12 2.38
C THR A 121 3.65 16.60 2.68
N LYS A 122 2.71 17.19 3.42
CA LYS A 122 2.77 18.54 3.98
C LYS A 122 2.49 18.48 5.47
N GLY A 123 3.27 19.25 6.23
CA GLY A 123 3.11 19.34 7.68
C GLY A 123 3.64 18.14 8.45
N LYS A 124 3.47 18.16 9.78
CA LYS A 124 4.17 17.29 10.74
C LYS A 124 3.28 16.26 11.43
N SER A 125 2.01 16.17 11.08
CA SER A 125 1.04 15.32 11.82
C SER A 125 1.34 13.81 11.76
N MET A 126 2.19 13.39 10.83
CA MET A 126 2.55 11.97 10.64
C MET A 126 4.03 11.69 10.94
N GLU A 127 4.75 12.68 11.50
CA GLU A 127 6.10 12.45 12.02
C GLU A 127 6.09 11.50 13.25
N PRO A 128 7.19 10.77 13.49
CA PRO A 128 8.47 10.79 12.75
C PRO A 128 8.51 9.87 11.53
N ASN A 129 7.50 9.04 11.31
CA ASN A 129 7.53 8.02 10.26
C ASN A 129 7.45 8.62 8.85
N PHE A 130 6.64 9.67 8.70
CA PHE A 130 6.45 10.39 7.44
C PHE A 130 6.79 11.86 7.69
N ILE A 131 7.77 12.36 6.95
CA ILE A 131 8.23 13.76 7.08
C ILE A 131 7.74 14.60 5.90
N GLU A 132 7.76 15.90 6.06
CA GLU A 132 7.41 16.83 5.00
C GLU A 132 8.29 16.62 3.76
N GLY A 133 7.68 16.56 2.59
CA GLY A 133 8.36 16.33 1.32
C GLY A 133 8.41 14.87 0.87
N ASP A 134 8.06 13.90 1.72
CA ASP A 134 7.94 12.51 1.28
C ASP A 134 6.90 12.38 0.17
N ILE A 135 7.16 11.51 -0.80
CA ILE A 135 6.19 11.13 -1.84
C ILE A 135 5.50 9.84 -1.40
N LEU A 136 4.20 9.92 -1.21
CA LEU A 136 3.35 8.81 -0.82
C LEU A 136 2.60 8.27 -2.03
N ILE A 137 2.72 6.99 -2.33
CA ILE A 137 2.01 6.31 -3.42
C ILE A 137 0.82 5.57 -2.83
N PHE A 138 -0.36 5.87 -3.31
CA PHE A 138 -1.63 5.31 -2.87
C PHE A 138 -2.27 4.43 -3.95
N GLU A 139 -2.93 3.36 -3.54
CA GLU A 139 -3.92 2.65 -4.34
C GLU A 139 -5.27 3.31 -4.10
N LYS A 140 -5.90 3.77 -5.18
CA LYS A 140 -7.24 4.37 -5.14
C LYS A 140 -8.26 3.34 -4.69
N THR A 141 -8.96 3.65 -3.62
CA THR A 141 -10.04 2.84 -3.05
C THR A 141 -10.90 3.69 -2.14
N GLU A 142 -12.16 3.34 -2.03
CA GLU A 142 -13.13 3.99 -1.13
C GLU A 142 -13.21 3.29 0.24
N ASP A 143 -12.44 2.21 0.44
CA ASP A 143 -12.42 1.43 1.67
C ASP A 143 -10.99 1.10 2.13
N CYS A 144 -10.84 0.79 3.42
CA CYS A 144 -9.58 0.37 4.02
C CYS A 144 -9.79 -0.60 5.19
N GLU A 145 -8.76 -1.32 5.55
CA GLU A 145 -8.70 -2.10 6.79
C GLU A 145 -8.29 -1.21 7.98
N ASN A 146 -8.68 -1.62 9.18
CA ASN A 146 -8.32 -0.92 10.40
C ASN A 146 -6.79 -0.85 10.59
N GLY A 147 -6.31 0.35 10.88
CA GLY A 147 -4.90 0.60 11.11
C GLY A 147 -4.09 0.93 9.85
N GLN A 148 -4.71 0.93 8.67
CA GLN A 148 -4.06 1.36 7.45
C GLN A 148 -3.87 2.87 7.40
N PHE A 149 -2.84 3.29 6.64
CA PHE A 149 -2.58 4.70 6.35
C PHE A 149 -3.29 5.09 5.07
N CYS A 150 -4.14 6.11 5.14
CA CYS A 150 -5.02 6.49 4.05
C CYS A 150 -4.95 7.98 3.74
N ALA A 151 -5.14 8.31 2.47
CA ALA A 151 -5.57 9.62 2.06
C ALA A 151 -7.08 9.72 2.28
N VAL A 152 -7.53 10.70 3.05
CA VAL A 152 -8.93 10.87 3.45
C VAL A 152 -9.35 12.32 3.21
N ALA A 153 -10.48 12.52 2.57
CA ALA A 153 -11.11 13.83 2.47
C ALA A 153 -12.24 13.97 3.49
N VAL A 154 -12.39 15.17 4.04
CA VAL A 154 -13.45 15.50 5.00
C VAL A 154 -14.19 16.73 4.49
N ASN A 155 -15.50 16.63 4.33
CA ASN A 155 -16.40 17.74 3.95
C ASN A 155 -16.00 18.48 2.65
N GLY A 156 -15.41 17.81 1.71
CA GLY A 156 -14.99 18.44 0.46
C GLY A 156 -13.67 19.21 0.54
N ASP A 157 -12.99 19.20 1.69
CA ASP A 157 -11.68 19.81 1.87
C ASP A 157 -10.56 19.00 1.21
N ASP A 158 -9.36 19.60 1.15
CA ASP A 158 -8.15 18.92 0.68
C ASP A 158 -7.92 17.61 1.45
N ALA A 159 -7.44 16.60 0.74
CA ALA A 159 -7.15 15.31 1.34
C ALA A 159 -6.10 15.41 2.45
N THR A 160 -6.37 14.75 3.57
CA THR A 160 -5.45 14.59 4.68
C THR A 160 -4.91 13.16 4.73
N PHE A 161 -3.68 12.99 5.21
CA PHE A 161 -3.05 11.67 5.38
C PHE A 161 -3.05 11.28 6.85
N LYS A 162 -3.72 10.17 7.18
CA LYS A 162 -3.88 9.70 8.57
C LYS A 162 -3.88 8.17 8.65
N LYS A 163 -3.65 7.65 9.86
CA LYS A 163 -3.98 6.27 10.19
C LYS A 163 -5.49 6.18 10.46
N VAL A 164 -6.15 5.24 9.80
CA VAL A 164 -7.61 5.09 9.85
C VAL A 164 -8.00 3.89 10.69
N THR A 165 -8.99 4.07 11.56
CA THR A 165 -9.66 2.99 12.28
C THR A 165 -11.16 3.17 12.17
N LYS A 166 -11.85 2.16 11.65
CA LYS A 166 -13.32 2.10 11.57
C LYS A 166 -13.86 1.33 12.76
N THR A 167 -14.94 1.81 13.32
CA THR A 167 -15.69 1.18 14.41
C THR A 167 -17.18 1.20 14.07
N ASP A 168 -17.99 0.46 14.82
CA ASP A 168 -19.45 0.48 14.67
C ASP A 168 -20.05 1.89 14.90
N ALA A 169 -19.35 2.73 15.67
CA ALA A 169 -19.79 4.09 16.00
C ALA A 169 -19.34 5.17 15.01
N GLY A 170 -18.37 4.87 14.13
CA GLY A 170 -17.81 5.85 13.20
C GLY A 170 -16.38 5.58 12.78
N ILE A 171 -15.70 6.61 12.30
CA ILE A 171 -14.33 6.56 11.80
C ILE A 171 -13.39 7.45 12.62
N MET A 172 -12.23 6.94 12.94
CA MET A 172 -11.18 7.65 13.65
C MET A 172 -10.01 7.92 12.71
N LEU A 173 -9.59 9.19 12.62
CA LEU A 173 -8.44 9.66 11.87
C LEU A 173 -7.32 10.03 12.85
N GLN A 174 -6.32 9.17 12.97
CA GLN A 174 -5.26 9.26 13.95
C GLN A 174 -3.96 9.78 13.32
N PRO A 175 -3.40 10.90 13.81
CA PRO A 175 -2.04 11.30 13.51
C PRO A 175 -1.04 10.35 14.19
N LEU A 176 0.20 10.30 13.71
CA LEU A 176 1.30 9.61 14.40
C LEU A 176 2.04 10.52 15.38
N ASN A 177 2.06 11.81 15.09
CA ASN A 177 2.67 12.81 15.95
C ASN A 177 1.72 13.14 17.13
N PRO A 178 2.14 12.90 18.39
CA PRO A 178 1.30 13.12 19.57
C PRO A 178 0.92 14.60 19.81
N ASP A 179 1.60 15.54 19.16
CA ASP A 179 1.27 16.98 19.24
C ASP A 179 -0.02 17.33 18.48
N PHE A 180 -0.57 16.38 17.72
CA PHE A 180 -1.77 16.55 16.92
C PHE A 180 -2.92 15.70 17.46
N GLU A 181 -4.13 16.27 17.47
CA GLU A 181 -5.31 15.60 17.97
C GLU A 181 -5.84 14.52 17.02
N THR A 182 -6.26 13.39 17.60
CA THR A 182 -7.05 12.38 16.90
C THR A 182 -8.46 12.90 16.68
N LYS A 183 -8.96 12.83 15.44
CA LYS A 183 -10.32 13.21 15.11
C LYS A 183 -11.21 11.97 15.01
N PHE A 184 -12.37 12.00 15.64
CA PHE A 184 -13.38 10.97 15.54
C PHE A 184 -14.63 11.56 14.89
N TYR A 185 -15.16 10.89 13.89
CA TYR A 185 -16.41 11.26 13.21
C TYR A 185 -17.42 10.14 13.42
N THR A 186 -18.55 10.47 14.04
CA THR A 186 -19.66 9.51 14.24
C THR A 186 -20.35 9.21 12.90
N ASN A 187 -21.12 8.12 12.85
CA ASN A 187 -21.90 7.78 11.65
C ASN A 187 -22.83 8.91 11.22
N GLU A 188 -23.42 9.64 12.17
CA GLU A 188 -24.26 10.81 11.90
C GLU A 188 -23.47 11.96 11.28
N GLN A 189 -22.25 12.20 11.81
CA GLN A 189 -21.34 13.21 11.26
C GLN A 189 -20.85 12.83 9.86
N ILE A 190 -20.56 11.56 9.62
CA ILE A 190 -20.13 11.06 8.28
C ILE A 190 -21.24 11.29 7.25
N ALA A 191 -22.50 11.17 7.64
CA ALA A 191 -23.65 11.42 6.75
C ALA A 191 -23.82 12.91 6.40
N SER A 192 -23.50 13.82 7.35
CA SER A 192 -23.63 15.27 7.18
C SER A 192 -22.34 15.94 6.68
N LEU A 193 -21.20 15.42 7.07
CA LEU A 193 -19.84 15.84 6.69
C LEU A 193 -19.17 14.64 6.05
N PRO A 194 -19.27 14.42 4.73
CA PRO A 194 -18.77 13.22 4.11
C PRO A 194 -17.27 13.05 4.37
N VAL A 195 -16.93 11.95 5.06
CA VAL A 195 -15.56 11.48 5.27
C VAL A 195 -15.32 10.37 4.28
N THR A 196 -14.50 10.63 3.26
CA THR A 196 -14.27 9.72 2.14
C THR A 196 -12.83 9.24 2.14
N ILE A 197 -12.61 7.94 2.13
CA ILE A 197 -11.30 7.35 1.86
C ILE A 197 -11.06 7.50 0.36
N ILE A 198 -9.90 8.05 0.00
CA ILE A 198 -9.51 8.26 -1.40
C ILE A 198 -8.53 7.20 -1.85
N GLY A 199 -7.71 6.71 -0.93
CA GLY A 199 -6.75 5.66 -1.23
C GLY A 199 -5.98 5.19 -0.02
N VAL A 200 -5.42 3.98 -0.14
CA VAL A 200 -4.60 3.32 0.87
C VAL A 200 -3.13 3.39 0.47
N LEU A 201 -2.27 3.77 1.41
CA LEU A 201 -0.83 3.87 1.20
C LEU A 201 -0.22 2.53 0.83
N LYS A 202 0.56 2.51 -0.25
CA LYS A 202 1.32 1.33 -0.72
C LYS A 202 2.83 1.52 -0.58
N GLN A 203 3.33 2.70 -0.87
CA GLN A 203 4.76 2.97 -0.85
C GLN A 203 5.04 4.41 -0.42
N ILE A 204 6.17 4.59 0.25
CA ILE A 204 6.78 5.89 0.53
C ILE A 204 8.09 6.01 -0.23
N ARG A 205 8.37 7.18 -0.79
CA ARG A 205 9.65 7.54 -1.37
C ARG A 205 10.17 8.80 -0.71
N ARG A 206 11.39 8.73 -0.27
CA ARG A 206 12.11 9.84 0.35
C ARG A 206 13.40 10.08 -0.42
N ASN A 207 13.59 11.29 -0.87
CA ASN A 207 14.86 11.73 -1.45
C ASN A 207 15.74 12.26 -0.31
N PHE A 208 16.99 11.82 -0.28
CA PHE A 208 18.00 12.24 0.69
C PHE A 208 18.98 13.21 0.03
#